data_9b73d991ed0cf76ba350839c51c7eef9
#
_entry.id   9b73d991ed0cf76ba350839c51c7eef9
#
_cell.length_a   1.000
_cell.length_b   1.000
_cell.length_c   1.000
_cell.angle_alpha   90.00
_cell.angle_beta   90.00
_cell.angle_gamma   90.00
#
_symmetry.space_group_name_H-M   'P 1'
#
loop_
_entity.id
_entity.type
_entity.pdbx_description
1 polymer ?
#
loop_
_entity_poly.entity_id
_entity_poly.type
_entity_poly.pdbx_seq_one_letter_code
_entity_poly.pdbx_strand_id
1 'polypeptide(L)'
;MRETMSRRHFLTTTGIFILVGQAASTVGPSPSWCATAAKVGEPAPDFTAPSTKGTPVGLDAYKGKVVVLEWTNHECPYVRKHYESGNMQALQREATGQGVIWLTLISSAKGEQGFVSAAQADELTTTRKAAPTAVLLDEKGSVGHLYGATNTPHMYVVDKTGMLVYAGAIDDRPTTRRSDVQGANNYVRAALDSVATGQPVKTPVTRAYGCTVKYS
;
A
#
# COMPACT_ATOMS: atom_id res chain seq x y z
N MET A 1 -92.34 39.05 22.33
CA MET A 1 -92.77 37.87 23.07
C MET A 1 -91.64 36.79 22.97
N ARG A 2 -91.09 36.41 24.10
CA ARG A 2 -90.18 35.29 24.40
C ARG A 2 -88.72 35.38 23.94
N GLU A 3 -87.98 35.63 24.94
CA GLU A 3 -86.58 35.28 25.22
C GLU A 3 -86.24 33.86 24.81
N THR A 4 -84.99 33.65 24.40
CA THR A 4 -84.25 32.45 24.78
C THR A 4 -82.72 32.70 24.89
N MET A 5 -82.23 32.25 26.01
CA MET A 5 -80.95 32.42 26.63
C MET A 5 -79.75 31.96 25.80
N SER A 6 -78.71 32.77 25.93
CA SER A 6 -77.30 32.48 25.56
C SER A 6 -76.71 31.35 26.38
N ARG A 7 -76.10 30.37 25.75
CA ARG A 7 -75.13 29.46 26.41
C ARG A 7 -73.71 29.77 25.86
N ARG A 8 -72.93 30.33 26.75
CA ARG A 8 -71.45 30.52 26.53
C ARG A 8 -70.78 29.13 26.66
N HIS A 9 -70.13 28.68 25.58
CA HIS A 9 -69.25 27.54 25.63
C HIS A 9 -67.83 28.05 25.87
N PHE A 10 -67.24 27.67 27.01
CA PHE A 10 -65.82 27.80 27.28
C PHE A 10 -65.07 26.76 26.48
N LEU A 11 -64.23 27.19 25.55
CA LEU A 11 -63.25 26.36 24.89
C LEU A 11 -61.96 26.39 25.69
N THR A 12 -61.66 25.35 26.41
CA THR A 12 -60.37 25.09 27.02
C THR A 12 -59.38 24.63 25.97
N THR A 13 -58.45 25.47 25.60
CA THR A 13 -57.36 25.17 24.71
C THR A 13 -56.29 24.39 25.47
N THR A 14 -56.21 23.08 25.29
CA THR A 14 -55.14 22.23 25.83
C THR A 14 -53.92 22.39 24.92
N GLY A 15 -52.94 23.14 25.39
CA GLY A 15 -51.64 23.27 24.68
C GLY A 15 -50.83 21.96 24.79
N ILE A 16 -50.60 21.34 23.66
CA ILE A 16 -49.67 20.21 23.55
C ILE A 16 -48.26 20.79 23.41
N PHE A 17 -47.43 20.71 24.44
CA PHE A 17 -46.02 20.99 24.35
C PHE A 17 -45.33 19.80 23.70
N ILE A 18 -44.90 19.95 22.46
CA ILE A 18 -44.02 19.00 21.78
C ILE A 18 -42.57 19.32 22.28
N LEU A 19 -42.08 18.49 23.16
CA LEU A 19 -40.65 18.47 23.52
C LEU A 19 -39.86 17.87 22.33
N VAL A 20 -39.25 18.75 21.53
CA VAL A 20 -38.27 18.35 20.53
C VAL A 20 -36.99 18.00 21.29
N GLY A 21 -36.79 16.71 21.55
CA GLY A 21 -35.53 16.18 22.09
C GLY A 21 -34.42 16.35 21.06
N GLN A 22 -33.49 17.27 21.28
CA GLN A 22 -32.24 17.33 20.53
C GLN A 22 -31.37 16.15 20.97
N ALA A 23 -31.29 15.12 20.10
CA ALA A 23 -30.29 14.06 20.25
C ALA A 23 -28.91 14.66 19.95
N ALA A 24 -28.18 15.00 20.99
CA ALA A 24 -26.75 15.33 20.88
C ALA A 24 -26.00 14.07 20.44
N SER A 25 -25.65 14.00 19.16
CA SER A 25 -24.74 12.97 18.63
C SER A 25 -23.36 13.23 19.25
N THR A 26 -23.04 12.49 20.31
CA THR A 26 -21.66 12.44 20.82
C THR A 26 -20.80 11.69 19.79
N VAL A 27 -20.13 12.46 18.93
CA VAL A 27 -19.01 11.93 18.14
C VAL A 27 -17.92 11.60 19.15
N GLY A 28 -17.85 10.31 19.52
CA GLY A 28 -16.74 9.80 20.33
C GLY A 28 -15.43 10.03 19.61
N PRO A 29 -14.30 10.21 20.32
CA PRO A 29 -12.99 10.32 19.69
C PRO A 29 -12.76 9.07 18.86
N SER A 30 -12.50 9.26 17.56
CA SER A 30 -12.08 8.19 16.66
C SER A 30 -10.86 7.52 17.28
N PRO A 31 -10.81 6.17 17.34
CA PRO A 31 -9.63 5.49 17.88
C PRO A 31 -8.42 5.95 17.06
N SER A 32 -7.46 6.54 17.74
CA SER A 32 -6.15 6.84 17.16
C SER A 32 -5.50 5.49 16.87
N TRP A 33 -5.61 5.04 15.65
CA TRP A 33 -4.92 3.85 15.17
C TRP A 33 -3.44 4.21 15.17
N CYS A 34 -2.73 3.79 16.21
CA CYS A 34 -1.30 3.68 16.14
C CYS A 34 -1.02 2.70 15.02
N ALA A 35 -0.57 3.20 13.87
CA ALA A 35 -0.24 2.34 12.74
C ALA A 35 0.85 1.37 13.21
N THR A 36 0.47 0.12 13.43
CA THR A 36 1.41 -0.93 13.80
C THR A 36 2.32 -1.16 12.61
N ALA A 37 3.65 -1.19 12.83
CA ALA A 37 4.60 -1.49 11.76
C ALA A 37 4.27 -2.83 11.08
N ALA A 38 4.47 -2.89 9.77
CA ALA A 38 4.19 -4.08 8.98
C ALA A 38 4.92 -5.31 9.53
N LYS A 39 4.18 -6.41 9.75
CA LYS A 39 4.74 -7.65 10.25
C LYS A 39 4.14 -8.84 9.50
N VAL A 40 5.00 -9.75 9.07
CA VAL A 40 4.57 -10.97 8.38
C VAL A 40 3.69 -11.81 9.30
N GLY A 41 2.58 -12.31 8.75
CA GLY A 41 1.55 -13.03 9.48
C GLY A 41 0.45 -12.15 10.10
N GLU A 42 0.54 -10.83 9.91
CA GLU A 42 -0.45 -9.85 10.35
C GLU A 42 -1.09 -9.15 9.14
N PRO A 43 -2.25 -8.48 9.29
CA PRO A 43 -2.80 -7.64 8.23
C PRO A 43 -1.78 -6.60 7.77
N ALA A 44 -1.60 -6.48 6.46
CA ALA A 44 -0.74 -5.45 5.89
C ALA A 44 -1.28 -4.07 6.24
N PRO A 45 -0.48 -3.14 6.79
CA PRO A 45 -0.93 -1.80 7.10
C PRO A 45 -1.42 -1.08 5.85
N ASP A 46 -2.58 -0.46 5.94
CA ASP A 46 -3.12 0.33 4.84
C ASP A 46 -2.36 1.64 4.68
N PHE A 47 -2.25 2.10 3.45
CA PHE A 47 -1.59 3.35 3.10
C PHE A 47 -2.19 3.96 1.85
N THR A 48 -1.92 5.23 1.64
CA THR A 48 -2.19 5.94 0.38
C THR A 48 -0.96 6.78 0.01
N ALA A 49 -0.50 6.69 -1.23
CA ALA A 49 0.61 7.48 -1.74
C ALA A 49 0.30 8.05 -3.14
N PRO A 50 0.87 9.22 -3.51
CA PRO A 50 0.75 9.76 -4.86
C PRO A 50 1.35 8.81 -5.88
N SER A 51 0.66 8.55 -6.99
CA SER A 51 1.26 7.87 -8.14
C SER A 51 1.92 8.88 -9.10
N THR A 52 2.77 8.38 -10.00
CA THR A 52 3.34 9.21 -11.08
C THR A 52 2.30 9.78 -12.03
N LYS A 53 1.08 9.25 -12.02
CA LYS A 53 -0.06 9.74 -12.81
C LYS A 53 -0.88 10.82 -12.11
N GLY A 54 -0.45 11.28 -10.93
CA GLY A 54 -1.12 12.31 -10.14
C GLY A 54 -2.32 11.81 -9.33
N THR A 55 -2.77 10.58 -9.52
CA THR A 55 -3.87 9.99 -8.74
C THR A 55 -3.30 9.26 -7.52
N PRO A 56 -3.77 9.52 -6.31
CA PRO A 56 -3.41 8.75 -5.13
C PRO A 56 -3.81 7.28 -5.30
N VAL A 57 -2.94 6.38 -4.86
CA VAL A 57 -3.17 4.94 -4.87
C VAL A 57 -3.01 4.41 -3.45
N GLY A 58 -4.03 3.72 -2.97
CA GLY A 58 -4.05 3.06 -1.67
C GLY A 58 -4.02 1.53 -1.81
N LEU A 59 -3.54 0.86 -0.76
CA LEU A 59 -3.56 -0.61 -0.71
C LEU A 59 -5.01 -1.14 -0.68
N ASP A 60 -5.90 -0.41 -0.03
CA ASP A 60 -7.33 -0.74 0.09
C ASP A 60 -8.08 -0.84 -1.25
N ALA A 61 -7.58 -0.13 -2.30
CA ALA A 61 -8.12 -0.22 -3.65
C ALA A 61 -7.95 -1.61 -4.30
N TYR A 62 -7.07 -2.43 -3.71
CA TYR A 62 -6.73 -3.76 -4.23
C TYR A 62 -7.18 -4.92 -3.33
N LYS A 63 -8.17 -4.69 -2.47
CA LYS A 63 -8.78 -5.76 -1.66
C LYS A 63 -9.20 -6.94 -2.52
N GLY A 64 -8.88 -8.15 -2.07
CA GLY A 64 -9.16 -9.39 -2.81
C GLY A 64 -8.14 -9.71 -3.92
N LYS A 65 -7.10 -8.90 -4.07
CA LYS A 65 -5.97 -9.16 -4.99
C LYS A 65 -4.70 -9.49 -4.20
N VAL A 66 -3.81 -10.23 -4.85
CA VAL A 66 -2.42 -10.34 -4.37
C VAL A 66 -1.68 -9.08 -4.76
N VAL A 67 -0.94 -8.48 -3.82
CA VAL A 67 -0.18 -7.24 -4.06
C VAL A 67 1.29 -7.48 -3.74
N VAL A 68 2.17 -7.06 -4.64
CA VAL A 68 3.61 -6.95 -4.40
C VAL A 68 3.94 -5.48 -4.19
N LEU A 69 4.69 -5.19 -3.12
CA LEU A 69 5.30 -3.88 -2.92
C LEU A 69 6.80 -4.02 -3.14
N GLU A 70 7.35 -3.20 -4.02
CA GLU A 70 8.77 -3.13 -4.35
C GLU A 70 9.32 -1.77 -3.95
N TRP A 71 10.18 -1.70 -2.93
CA TRP A 71 10.98 -0.50 -2.68
C TRP A 71 12.18 -0.47 -3.61
N THR A 72 12.34 0.62 -4.35
CA THR A 72 13.35 0.77 -5.38
C THR A 72 14.13 2.08 -5.28
N ASN A 73 15.35 2.07 -5.79
CA ASN A 73 16.20 3.24 -6.03
C ASN A 73 16.97 2.97 -7.33
N HIS A 74 16.77 3.80 -8.34
CA HIS A 74 17.34 3.59 -9.68
C HIS A 74 18.88 3.69 -9.72
N GLU A 75 19.49 4.37 -8.76
CA GLU A 75 20.94 4.52 -8.65
C GLU A 75 21.59 3.39 -7.84
N CYS A 76 20.79 2.59 -7.10
CA CYS A 76 21.31 1.48 -6.30
C CYS A 76 21.86 0.36 -7.19
N PRO A 77 23.13 -0.05 -7.05
CA PRO A 77 23.72 -1.13 -7.87
C PRO A 77 22.98 -2.46 -7.72
N TYR A 78 22.44 -2.74 -6.55
CA TYR A 78 21.66 -3.95 -6.30
C TYR A 78 20.31 -3.94 -7.04
N VAL A 79 19.64 -2.79 -7.13
CA VAL A 79 18.44 -2.60 -7.97
C VAL A 79 18.83 -2.72 -9.44
N ARG A 80 19.90 -2.03 -9.87
CA ARG A 80 20.39 -2.09 -11.25
C ARG A 80 20.69 -3.52 -11.70
N LYS A 81 21.26 -4.37 -10.83
CA LYS A 81 21.47 -5.80 -11.11
C LYS A 81 20.21 -6.46 -11.65
N HIS A 82 19.08 -6.28 -10.99
CA HIS A 82 17.81 -6.93 -11.35
C HIS A 82 17.15 -6.32 -12.58
N TYR A 83 17.26 -5.01 -12.77
CA TYR A 83 16.71 -4.34 -13.95
C TYR A 83 17.59 -4.53 -15.19
N GLU A 84 18.90 -4.43 -15.08
CA GLU A 84 19.81 -4.59 -16.21
C GLU A 84 19.97 -6.06 -16.66
N SER A 85 19.65 -7.02 -15.82
CA SER A 85 19.56 -8.45 -16.19
C SER A 85 18.21 -8.86 -16.78
N GLY A 86 17.20 -7.97 -16.75
CA GLY A 86 15.84 -8.29 -17.15
C GLY A 86 15.03 -9.08 -16.12
N ASN A 87 15.63 -9.43 -14.98
CA ASN A 87 14.98 -10.24 -13.93
C ASN A 87 13.74 -9.57 -13.35
N MET A 88 13.84 -8.27 -12.98
CA MET A 88 12.71 -7.55 -12.38
C MET A 88 11.54 -7.44 -13.37
N GLN A 89 11.83 -7.05 -14.61
CA GLN A 89 10.80 -6.92 -15.65
C GLN A 89 10.10 -8.24 -15.96
N ALA A 90 10.85 -9.34 -15.98
CA ALA A 90 10.27 -10.67 -16.20
C ALA A 90 9.32 -11.02 -15.05
N LEU A 91 9.75 -10.83 -13.82
CA LEU A 91 8.96 -11.09 -12.62
C LEU A 91 7.70 -10.21 -12.55
N GLN A 92 7.85 -8.91 -12.85
CA GLN A 92 6.71 -7.97 -12.91
C GLN A 92 5.68 -8.41 -13.96
N ARG A 93 6.12 -8.71 -15.21
CA ARG A 93 5.21 -9.15 -16.28
C ARG A 93 4.51 -10.45 -15.96
N GLU A 94 5.24 -11.40 -15.40
CA GLU A 94 4.66 -12.69 -15.00
C GLU A 94 3.60 -12.51 -13.92
N ALA A 95 3.91 -11.75 -12.85
CA ALA A 95 3.00 -11.48 -11.75
C ALA A 95 1.76 -10.69 -12.22
N THR A 96 1.95 -9.60 -12.97
CA THR A 96 0.84 -8.76 -13.45
C THR A 96 -0.01 -9.50 -14.49
N GLY A 97 0.59 -10.34 -15.33
CA GLY A 97 -0.13 -11.22 -16.27
C GLY A 97 -1.04 -12.25 -15.58
N GLN A 98 -0.75 -12.59 -14.34
CA GLN A 98 -1.57 -13.47 -13.48
C GLN A 98 -2.58 -12.67 -12.61
N GLY A 99 -2.69 -11.36 -12.83
CA GLY A 99 -3.60 -10.49 -12.08
C GLY A 99 -3.09 -10.05 -10.70
N VAL A 100 -1.82 -10.25 -10.40
CA VAL A 100 -1.14 -9.68 -9.23
C VAL A 100 -0.95 -8.18 -9.45
N ILE A 101 -1.19 -7.39 -8.44
CA ILE A 101 -0.91 -5.95 -8.45
C ILE A 101 0.54 -5.75 -8.04
N TRP A 102 1.29 -5.01 -8.85
CA TRP A 102 2.69 -4.68 -8.55
C TRP A 102 2.84 -3.17 -8.34
N LEU A 103 3.12 -2.76 -7.11
CA LEU A 103 3.34 -1.36 -6.74
C LEU A 103 4.83 -1.15 -6.49
N THR A 104 5.44 -0.27 -7.28
CA THR A 104 6.83 0.15 -7.08
C THR A 104 6.86 1.45 -6.28
N LEU A 105 7.56 1.48 -5.15
CA LEU A 105 7.62 2.61 -4.23
C LEU A 105 9.02 3.25 -4.26
N ILE A 106 9.04 4.58 -4.30
CA ILE A 106 10.24 5.40 -4.26
C ILE A 106 10.14 6.31 -3.04
N SER A 107 10.90 5.98 -1.98
CA SER A 107 10.88 6.72 -0.70
C SER A 107 12.17 7.54 -0.50
N SER A 108 12.93 7.83 -1.57
CA SER A 108 14.06 8.74 -1.48
C SER A 108 13.59 10.18 -1.32
N ALA A 109 14.06 10.85 -0.28
CA ALA A 109 13.74 12.25 -0.01
C ALA A 109 14.30 13.18 -1.08
N LYS A 110 13.69 14.35 -1.23
CA LYS A 110 14.12 15.36 -2.20
C LYS A 110 15.57 15.80 -1.92
N GLY A 111 16.41 15.72 -2.97
CA GLY A 111 17.83 16.02 -2.88
C GLY A 111 18.70 14.80 -2.52
N GLU A 112 18.10 13.69 -2.11
CA GLU A 112 18.82 12.47 -1.80
C GLU A 112 18.97 11.54 -3.02
N GLN A 113 19.96 10.63 -2.93
CA GLN A 113 20.19 9.63 -3.97
C GLN A 113 18.92 8.79 -4.24
N GLY A 114 18.55 8.68 -5.50
CA GLY A 114 17.38 7.93 -5.93
C GLY A 114 16.09 8.72 -5.93
N PHE A 115 16.10 10.00 -5.53
CA PHE A 115 14.95 10.89 -5.72
C PHE A 115 14.66 11.09 -7.21
N VAL A 116 13.40 11.03 -7.57
CA VAL A 116 12.92 11.31 -8.92
C VAL A 116 11.57 12.03 -8.88
N SER A 117 11.36 12.93 -9.85
CA SER A 117 10.05 13.48 -10.13
C SER A 117 9.15 12.41 -10.78
N ALA A 118 7.84 12.68 -10.85
CA ALA A 118 6.89 11.80 -11.52
C ALA A 118 7.28 11.52 -12.98
N ALA A 119 7.67 12.55 -13.71
CA ALA A 119 8.10 12.42 -15.10
C ALA A 119 9.37 11.56 -15.25
N GLN A 120 10.35 11.73 -14.38
CA GLN A 120 11.57 10.92 -14.36
C GLN A 120 11.27 9.45 -14.00
N ALA A 121 10.37 9.21 -13.06
CA ALA A 121 9.95 7.84 -12.69
C ALA A 121 9.24 7.14 -13.85
N ASP A 122 8.39 7.85 -14.60
CA ASP A 122 7.73 7.32 -15.80
C ASP A 122 8.75 7.05 -16.94
N GLU A 123 9.72 7.93 -17.13
CA GLU A 123 10.82 7.73 -18.10
C GLU A 123 11.65 6.49 -17.72
N LEU A 124 12.03 6.35 -16.46
CA LEU A 124 12.75 5.16 -15.97
C LEU A 124 11.94 3.87 -16.15
N THR A 125 10.64 3.91 -15.91
CA THR A 125 9.75 2.77 -16.12
C THR A 125 9.74 2.36 -17.58
N THR A 126 9.63 3.32 -18.48
CA THR A 126 9.62 3.10 -19.95
C THR A 126 10.97 2.61 -20.46
N THR A 127 12.06 3.30 -20.13
CA THR A 127 13.40 2.98 -20.63
C THR A 127 13.91 1.62 -20.14
N ARG A 128 13.54 1.24 -18.92
CA ARG A 128 13.85 -0.07 -18.35
C ARG A 128 12.89 -1.18 -18.80
N LYS A 129 11.84 -0.84 -19.55
CA LYS A 129 10.76 -1.78 -19.92
C LYS A 129 10.15 -2.46 -18.71
N ALA A 130 10.07 -1.75 -17.60
CA ALA A 130 9.43 -2.21 -16.37
C ALA A 130 7.90 -2.31 -16.58
N ALA A 131 7.26 -3.18 -15.82
CA ALA A 131 5.84 -3.47 -15.96
C ALA A 131 5.09 -3.50 -14.61
N PRO A 132 5.30 -2.51 -13.71
CA PRO A 132 4.50 -2.38 -12.51
C PRO A 132 3.07 -1.94 -12.87
N THR A 133 2.11 -2.23 -11.97
CA THR A 133 0.75 -1.69 -12.06
C THR A 133 0.75 -0.17 -11.83
N ALA A 134 1.55 0.29 -10.86
CA ALA A 134 1.75 1.71 -10.59
C ALA A 134 3.11 1.97 -9.95
N VAL A 135 3.63 3.18 -10.15
CA VAL A 135 4.79 3.71 -9.44
C VAL A 135 4.32 4.79 -8.49
N LEU A 136 4.69 4.67 -7.21
CA LEU A 136 4.27 5.52 -6.12
C LEU A 136 5.44 6.35 -5.59
N LEU A 137 5.17 7.61 -5.31
CA LEU A 137 6.15 8.57 -4.81
C LEU A 137 5.91 8.81 -3.32
N ASP A 138 6.75 8.23 -2.50
CA ASP A 138 6.70 8.35 -1.04
C ASP A 138 7.86 9.23 -0.55
N GLU A 139 7.95 10.46 -1.06
CA GLU A 139 9.04 11.42 -0.79
C GLU A 139 9.26 11.68 0.71
N LYS A 140 8.18 11.63 1.51
CA LYS A 140 8.24 11.81 2.96
C LYS A 140 8.63 10.54 3.71
N GLY A 141 8.73 9.41 3.03
CA GLY A 141 9.04 8.13 3.63
C GLY A 141 7.94 7.54 4.52
N SER A 142 6.73 8.11 4.51
CA SER A 142 5.65 7.69 5.40
C SER A 142 5.28 6.22 5.23
N VAL A 143 5.16 5.76 3.97
CA VAL A 143 4.88 4.36 3.67
C VAL A 143 6.10 3.48 3.94
N GLY A 144 7.29 3.97 3.60
CA GLY A 144 8.53 3.27 3.87
C GLY A 144 8.75 3.00 5.35
N HIS A 145 8.53 3.99 6.21
CA HIS A 145 8.62 3.81 7.67
C HIS A 145 7.54 2.87 8.20
N LEU A 146 6.31 2.97 7.68
CA LEU A 146 5.19 2.10 8.07
C LEU A 146 5.49 0.62 7.78
N TYR A 147 6.13 0.34 6.65
CA TYR A 147 6.53 -1.03 6.27
C TYR A 147 7.90 -1.44 6.79
N GLY A 148 8.66 -0.54 7.42
CA GLY A 148 10.02 -0.80 7.88
C GLY A 148 10.97 -1.10 6.72
N ALA A 149 10.77 -0.45 5.56
CA ALA A 149 11.62 -0.63 4.41
C ALA A 149 13.00 0.00 4.68
N THR A 150 14.04 -0.81 4.71
CA THR A 150 15.39 -0.38 5.09
C THR A 150 16.35 -0.30 3.91
N ASN A 151 16.12 -1.10 2.89
CA ASN A 151 17.03 -1.28 1.76
C ASN A 151 16.30 -1.16 0.41
N THR A 152 17.05 -1.06 -0.66
CA THR A 152 16.56 -1.20 -2.03
C THR A 152 17.42 -2.21 -2.80
N PRO A 153 16.81 -3.28 -3.40
CA PRO A 153 15.39 -3.60 -3.35
C PRO A 153 14.94 -4.16 -2.00
N HIS A 154 13.71 -3.85 -1.56
CA HIS A 154 13.03 -4.51 -0.44
C HIS A 154 11.63 -4.88 -0.90
N MET A 155 11.27 -6.14 -0.73
CA MET A 155 10.07 -6.74 -1.32
C MET A 155 9.08 -7.18 -0.26
N TYR A 156 7.79 -7.00 -0.55
CA TYR A 156 6.71 -7.47 0.31
C TYR A 156 5.63 -8.11 -0.55
N VAL A 157 4.97 -9.14 -0.04
CA VAL A 157 3.83 -9.77 -0.69
C VAL A 157 2.66 -9.78 0.28
N VAL A 158 1.53 -9.22 -0.17
CA VAL A 158 0.24 -9.23 0.53
C VAL A 158 -0.68 -10.19 -0.22
N ASP A 159 -1.33 -11.09 0.48
CA ASP A 159 -2.25 -12.06 -0.13
C ASP A 159 -3.66 -11.46 -0.37
N LYS A 160 -4.55 -12.26 -0.97
CA LYS A 160 -5.94 -11.86 -1.27
C LYS A 160 -6.77 -11.52 -0.04
N THR A 161 -6.38 -11.98 1.14
CA THR A 161 -7.07 -11.70 2.40
C THR A 161 -6.56 -10.41 3.06
N GLY A 162 -5.52 -9.79 2.49
CA GLY A 162 -4.88 -8.60 3.02
C GLY A 162 -3.78 -8.90 4.04
N MET A 163 -3.36 -10.16 4.20
CA MET A 163 -2.29 -10.55 5.11
C MET A 163 -0.93 -10.35 4.45
N LEU A 164 0.02 -9.78 5.19
CA LEU A 164 1.42 -9.71 4.77
C LEU A 164 2.05 -11.10 4.93
N VAL A 165 2.36 -11.75 3.82
CA VAL A 165 2.84 -13.15 3.79
C VAL A 165 4.32 -13.28 3.48
N TYR A 166 4.95 -12.21 2.96
CA TYR A 166 6.38 -12.15 2.72
C TYR A 166 6.94 -10.74 2.94
N ALA A 167 8.13 -10.65 3.54
CA ALA A 167 8.93 -9.43 3.62
C ALA A 167 10.42 -9.75 3.54
N GLY A 168 11.18 -9.06 2.66
CA GLY A 168 12.63 -9.24 2.60
C GLY A 168 13.26 -9.03 1.23
N ALA A 169 14.26 -9.84 0.94
CA ALA A 169 15.07 -9.78 -0.27
C ALA A 169 14.30 -10.25 -1.52
N ILE A 170 14.76 -9.85 -2.70
CA ILE A 170 14.24 -10.40 -3.95
C ILE A 170 14.76 -11.83 -4.20
N ASP A 171 16.04 -12.09 -3.88
CA ASP A 171 16.68 -13.38 -4.06
C ASP A 171 17.74 -13.66 -2.97
N ASP A 172 18.39 -14.83 -3.04
CA ASP A 172 19.44 -15.30 -2.12
C ASP A 172 20.87 -14.86 -2.51
N ARG A 173 21.03 -13.92 -3.47
CA ARG A 173 22.32 -13.47 -3.99
C ARG A 173 22.57 -11.99 -3.67
N PRO A 174 23.06 -11.64 -2.47
CA PRO A 174 23.29 -10.25 -2.04
C PRO A 174 24.53 -9.63 -2.69
N THR A 175 24.60 -9.65 -4.01
CA THR A 175 25.69 -9.11 -4.83
C THR A 175 25.16 -8.14 -5.87
N THR A 176 26.05 -7.38 -6.50
CA THR A 176 25.72 -6.44 -7.58
C THR A 176 25.96 -7.03 -8.98
N ARG A 177 26.47 -8.26 -9.07
CA ARG A 177 26.79 -8.92 -10.34
C ARG A 177 25.54 -9.46 -11.02
N ARG A 178 25.33 -9.07 -12.28
CA ARG A 178 24.19 -9.53 -13.09
C ARG A 178 24.15 -11.04 -13.33
N SER A 179 25.34 -11.67 -13.47
CA SER A 179 25.45 -13.12 -13.65
C SER A 179 24.89 -13.93 -12.47
N ASP A 180 24.88 -13.35 -11.27
CA ASP A 180 24.42 -14.05 -10.06
C ASP A 180 22.89 -14.16 -9.99
N VAL A 181 22.15 -13.49 -10.88
CA VAL A 181 20.70 -13.67 -11.02
C VAL A 181 20.35 -15.06 -11.57
N GLN A 182 21.21 -15.58 -12.46
CA GLN A 182 21.04 -16.94 -13.00
C GLN A 182 21.30 -17.95 -11.88
N GLY A 183 20.36 -18.86 -11.64
CA GLY A 183 20.45 -19.86 -10.58
C GLY A 183 20.20 -19.33 -9.16
N ALA A 184 19.83 -18.07 -8.98
CA ALA A 184 19.38 -17.55 -7.70
C ALA A 184 18.01 -18.09 -7.33
N ASN A 185 17.79 -18.36 -6.04
CA ASN A 185 16.46 -18.62 -5.52
C ASN A 185 15.72 -17.29 -5.38
N ASN A 186 14.72 -17.06 -6.22
CA ASN A 186 13.90 -15.86 -6.16
C ASN A 186 12.79 -16.04 -5.10
N TYR A 187 12.94 -15.37 -3.96
CA TYR A 187 12.00 -15.48 -2.85
C TYR A 187 10.63 -14.89 -3.15
N VAL A 188 10.57 -13.83 -3.97
CA VAL A 188 9.29 -13.21 -4.37
C VAL A 188 8.49 -14.17 -5.25
N ARG A 189 9.15 -14.80 -6.23
CA ARG A 189 8.51 -15.83 -7.07
C ARG A 189 8.00 -17.00 -6.22
N ALA A 190 8.83 -17.52 -5.31
CA ALA A 190 8.45 -18.61 -4.43
C ALA A 190 7.27 -18.24 -3.51
N ALA A 191 7.22 -16.99 -3.05
CA ALA A 191 6.09 -16.49 -2.27
C ALA A 191 4.81 -16.41 -3.12
N LEU A 192 4.90 -15.87 -4.33
CA LEU A 192 3.76 -15.79 -5.26
C LEU A 192 3.23 -17.17 -5.65
N ASP A 193 4.11 -18.15 -5.92
CA ASP A 193 3.74 -19.54 -6.22
C ASP A 193 3.01 -20.19 -5.03
N SER A 194 3.49 -19.95 -3.81
CA SER A 194 2.82 -20.43 -2.61
C SER A 194 1.41 -19.83 -2.45
N VAL A 195 1.28 -18.50 -2.62
CA VAL A 195 -0.03 -17.83 -2.56
C VAL A 195 -0.98 -18.31 -3.66
N ALA A 196 -0.48 -18.50 -4.88
CA ALA A 196 -1.28 -18.97 -6.01
C ALA A 196 -1.86 -20.39 -5.78
N THR A 197 -1.11 -21.25 -5.07
CA THR A 197 -1.51 -22.62 -4.73
C THR A 197 -2.18 -22.75 -3.36
N GLY A 198 -2.41 -21.65 -2.65
CA GLY A 198 -2.99 -21.65 -1.31
C GLY A 198 -2.10 -22.29 -0.24
N GLN A 199 -0.80 -22.37 -0.49
CA GLN A 199 0.17 -22.94 0.43
C GLN A 199 0.85 -21.84 1.27
N PRO A 200 1.26 -22.14 2.50
CA PRO A 200 2.07 -21.21 3.29
C PRO A 200 3.40 -20.89 2.59
N VAL A 201 3.84 -19.63 2.67
CA VAL A 201 5.16 -19.24 2.18
C VAL A 201 6.24 -19.91 3.04
N LYS A 202 7.09 -20.73 2.42
CA LYS A 202 8.11 -21.53 3.13
C LYS A 202 9.15 -20.66 3.84
N THR A 203 9.53 -19.54 3.22
CA THR A 203 10.50 -18.58 3.78
C THR A 203 9.85 -17.19 3.82
N PRO A 204 9.00 -16.93 4.83
CA PRO A 204 8.15 -15.75 4.83
C PRO A 204 8.90 -14.45 5.17
N VAL A 205 10.07 -14.57 5.81
CA VAL A 205 10.92 -13.43 6.15
C VAL A 205 12.35 -13.73 5.72
N THR A 206 12.97 -12.79 4.99
CA THR A 206 14.39 -12.84 4.65
C THR A 206 15.03 -11.49 4.93
N ARG A 207 16.37 -11.47 5.05
CA ARG A 207 17.10 -10.22 5.22
C ARG A 207 17.17 -9.49 3.88
N ALA A 208 16.52 -8.33 3.77
CA ALA A 208 16.70 -7.44 2.62
C ALA A 208 18.17 -7.00 2.52
N TYR A 209 18.63 -6.84 1.31
CA TYR A 209 20.00 -6.37 1.02
C TYR A 209 19.96 -5.22 0.01
N GLY A 210 21.02 -4.44 -0.02
CA GLY A 210 21.13 -3.33 -0.97
C GLY A 210 21.44 -2.00 -0.28
N CYS A 211 21.25 -0.91 -1.02
CA CYS A 211 21.47 0.43 -0.51
C CYS A 211 20.39 0.80 0.51
N THR A 212 20.76 1.48 1.57
CA THR A 212 19.79 2.01 2.54
C THR A 212 18.82 2.97 1.85
N VAL A 213 17.54 2.90 2.19
CA VAL A 213 16.52 3.87 1.76
C VAL A 213 16.93 5.25 2.27
N LYS A 214 16.84 6.26 1.41
CA LYS A 214 17.28 7.63 1.73
C LYS A 214 16.09 8.47 2.21
N TYR A 215 15.66 8.17 3.42
CA TYR A 215 14.63 8.96 4.10
C TYR A 215 15.13 10.37 4.46
N SER A 216 14.21 11.32 4.66
CA SER A 216 14.49 12.68 5.16
C SER A 216 14.81 12.68 6.65
#